data_d93c5307054093c6d7cb6670f121e86e
#
_entry.id   d93c5307054093c6d7cb6670f121e86e
#
_cell.length_a   1.000
_cell.length_b   1.000
_cell.length_c   1.000
_cell.angle_alpha   90.00
_cell.angle_beta   90.00
_cell.angle_gamma   90.00
#
_symmetry.space_group_name_H-M   'P 1'
#
loop_
_entity.id
_entity.type
_entity.pdbx_description
1 polymer ?
#
loop_
_entity_poly.entity_id
_entity_poly.type
_entity_poly.pdbx_seq_one_letter_code
_entity_poly.pdbx_strand_id
1 'polypeptide(L)'
;CEGMSFEEVVDFAAENHLECLEVACWPQGGASRRYAGVSHIDVAGLTQEKAKYINEYCKKRDVEISSLAYYPNTLEPDLEKRMAYIAHLYKLIDASAMLDVNMITTFIGRDPHKTVTENLEIVKEVWPPILKYAEEKGVKIAIENCPMLFTEDEWPGGQNLMTSPANWRKVFEILDSPNLGINYD
;
A
#
# COMPACT_ATOMS: atom_id res chain seq x y z
N CYS A 1 11.64 -2.00 -10.75
CA CYS A 1 11.09 -2.58 -11.99
C CYS A 1 10.38 -1.54 -12.88
N GLU A 2 10.79 -0.27 -12.81
CA GLU A 2 10.31 0.77 -13.72
C GLU A 2 10.59 0.35 -15.18
N GLY A 3 9.58 0.50 -16.06
CA GLY A 3 9.69 0.13 -17.48
C GLY A 3 9.49 -1.34 -17.82
N MET A 4 9.27 -2.20 -16.84
CA MET A 4 8.91 -3.62 -17.05
C MET A 4 7.40 -3.80 -17.01
N SER A 5 6.87 -4.69 -17.83
CA SER A 5 5.49 -5.16 -17.73
C SER A 5 5.29 -6.08 -16.52
N PHE A 6 4.04 -6.39 -16.19
CA PHE A 6 3.72 -7.36 -15.15
C PHE A 6 4.35 -8.73 -15.45
N GLU A 7 4.22 -9.18 -16.69
CA GLU A 7 4.75 -10.46 -17.16
C GLU A 7 6.28 -10.51 -17.05
N GLU A 8 6.97 -9.44 -17.44
CA GLU A 8 8.43 -9.36 -17.35
C GLU A 8 8.91 -9.42 -15.89
N VAL A 9 8.17 -8.81 -14.96
CA VAL A 9 8.50 -8.87 -13.52
C VAL A 9 8.30 -10.29 -12.96
N VAL A 10 7.21 -10.95 -13.34
CA VAL A 10 6.94 -12.33 -12.90
C VAL A 10 7.96 -13.31 -13.53
N ASP A 11 8.28 -13.15 -14.80
CA ASP A 11 9.28 -13.96 -15.48
C ASP A 11 10.67 -13.78 -14.84
N PHE A 12 11.05 -12.54 -14.53
CA PHE A 12 12.29 -12.26 -13.81
C PHE A 12 12.33 -12.93 -12.43
N ALA A 13 11.23 -12.91 -11.69
CA ALA A 13 11.14 -13.59 -10.39
C ALA A 13 11.35 -15.09 -10.53
N ALA A 14 10.65 -15.72 -11.47
CA ALA A 14 10.78 -17.15 -11.73
C ALA A 14 12.20 -17.55 -12.14
N GLU A 15 12.83 -16.79 -13.05
CA GLU A 15 14.21 -17.03 -13.51
C GLU A 15 15.24 -16.87 -12.40
N ASN A 16 14.97 -16.05 -11.39
CA ASN A 16 15.84 -15.83 -10.22
C ASN A 16 15.42 -16.62 -8.98
N HIS A 17 14.52 -17.59 -9.13
CA HIS A 17 14.06 -18.47 -8.04
C HIS A 17 13.41 -17.70 -6.86
N LEU A 18 12.74 -16.58 -7.14
CA LEU A 18 11.92 -15.88 -6.17
C LEU A 18 10.51 -16.49 -6.17
N GLU A 19 10.04 -16.87 -5.01
CA GLU A 19 8.76 -17.58 -4.86
C GLU A 19 7.56 -16.64 -4.80
N CYS A 20 7.78 -15.37 -4.43
CA CYS A 20 6.71 -14.40 -4.33
C CYS A 20 7.16 -12.96 -4.66
N LEU A 21 6.16 -12.11 -4.96
CA LEU A 21 6.33 -10.71 -5.31
C LEU A 21 5.36 -9.83 -4.53
N GLU A 22 5.85 -8.71 -4.04
CA GLU A 22 5.01 -7.54 -3.77
C GLU A 22 4.85 -6.74 -5.07
N VAL A 23 3.62 -6.50 -5.50
CA VAL A 23 3.33 -5.89 -6.80
C VAL A 23 2.91 -4.44 -6.65
N ALA A 24 3.65 -3.52 -7.26
CA ALA A 24 3.33 -2.09 -7.26
C ALA A 24 2.08 -1.79 -8.08
N CYS A 25 1.14 -1.05 -7.48
CA CYS A 25 -0.17 -0.73 -8.03
C CYS A 25 -0.52 0.77 -7.88
N TRP A 26 0.39 1.65 -8.28
CA TRP A 26 0.15 3.09 -8.24
C TRP A 26 -0.88 3.53 -9.30
N PRO A 27 -1.55 4.69 -9.10
CA PRO A 27 -2.38 5.29 -10.14
C PRO A 27 -1.61 5.46 -11.44
N GLN A 28 -2.26 5.16 -12.57
CA GLN A 28 -1.68 5.38 -13.89
C GLN A 28 -1.50 6.88 -14.17
N GLY A 29 -0.38 7.26 -14.78
CA GLY A 29 -0.17 8.63 -15.28
C GLY A 29 0.55 9.56 -14.32
N GLY A 30 1.85 9.58 -14.42
CA GLY A 30 2.75 10.63 -13.95
C GLY A 30 2.94 10.71 -12.44
N ALA A 31 4.13 10.42 -12.00
CA ALA A 31 4.52 10.67 -10.63
C ALA A 31 5.68 11.65 -10.56
N SER A 32 5.61 12.56 -9.62
CA SER A 32 6.69 13.49 -9.30
C SER A 32 7.77 12.89 -8.39
N ARG A 33 7.63 11.62 -7.99
CA ARG A 33 8.52 10.97 -7.04
C ARG A 33 9.18 9.73 -7.63
N ARG A 34 10.42 9.47 -7.19
CA ARG A 34 11.11 8.20 -7.45
C ARG A 34 10.24 7.04 -6.96
N TYR A 35 10.02 6.05 -7.79
CA TYR A 35 9.18 4.88 -7.57
C TYR A 35 7.66 5.11 -7.49
N ALA A 36 7.17 6.33 -7.30
CA ALA A 36 5.75 6.60 -7.42
C ALA A 36 5.32 6.56 -8.90
N GLY A 37 4.13 6.03 -9.18
CA GLY A 37 3.62 5.88 -10.54
C GLY A 37 4.05 4.60 -11.26
N VAL A 38 4.92 3.77 -10.67
CA VAL A 38 5.14 2.41 -11.15
C VAL A 38 3.89 1.59 -10.86
N SER A 39 3.31 1.00 -11.88
CA SER A 39 2.14 0.15 -11.73
C SER A 39 2.24 -1.03 -12.68
N HIS A 40 2.32 -2.22 -12.10
CA HIS A 40 2.33 -3.47 -12.85
C HIS A 40 0.92 -4.06 -12.99
N ILE A 41 0.01 -3.70 -12.08
CA ILE A 41 -1.42 -4.02 -12.17
C ILE A 41 -2.23 -2.73 -12.07
N ASP A 42 -2.99 -2.39 -13.11
CA ASP A 42 -3.97 -1.30 -13.07
C ASP A 42 -5.21 -1.74 -12.28
N VAL A 43 -5.20 -1.42 -10.99
CA VAL A 43 -6.30 -1.78 -10.10
C VAL A 43 -7.60 -1.01 -10.38
N ALA A 44 -7.53 0.15 -11.03
CA ALA A 44 -8.72 0.92 -11.39
C ALA A 44 -9.45 0.33 -12.60
N GLY A 45 -8.72 -0.33 -13.49
CA GLY A 45 -9.25 -1.00 -14.68
C GLY A 45 -9.27 -2.52 -14.60
N LEU A 46 -9.10 -3.10 -13.38
CA LEU A 46 -9.07 -4.55 -13.21
C LEU A 46 -10.45 -5.16 -13.42
N THR A 47 -10.52 -6.16 -14.29
CA THR A 47 -11.72 -6.97 -14.53
C THR A 47 -11.50 -8.39 -14.05
N GLN A 48 -12.58 -9.16 -13.85
CA GLN A 48 -12.48 -10.58 -13.49
C GLN A 48 -11.67 -11.40 -14.50
N GLU A 49 -11.76 -11.06 -15.78
CA GLU A 49 -11.02 -11.71 -16.85
C GLU A 49 -9.50 -11.44 -16.73
N LYS A 50 -9.13 -10.17 -16.46
CA LYS A 50 -7.74 -9.78 -16.22
C LYS A 50 -7.20 -10.42 -14.94
N ALA A 51 -7.98 -10.45 -13.86
CA ALA A 51 -7.59 -11.08 -12.60
C ALA A 51 -7.31 -12.57 -12.79
N LYS A 52 -8.19 -13.27 -13.52
CA LYS A 52 -7.97 -14.68 -13.88
C LYS A 52 -6.67 -14.86 -14.68
N TYR A 53 -6.44 -14.02 -15.67
CA TYR A 53 -5.20 -14.05 -16.46
C TYR A 53 -3.96 -13.88 -15.59
N ILE A 54 -3.95 -12.89 -14.70
CA ILE A 54 -2.84 -12.62 -13.76
C ILE A 54 -2.56 -13.84 -12.89
N ASN A 55 -3.59 -14.42 -12.28
CA ASN A 55 -3.45 -15.59 -11.42
C ASN A 55 -2.94 -16.82 -12.19
N GLU A 56 -3.45 -17.05 -13.41
CA GLU A 56 -2.98 -18.15 -14.24
C GLU A 56 -1.53 -17.93 -14.72
N TYR A 57 -1.13 -16.69 -14.97
CA TYR A 57 0.23 -16.35 -15.36
C TYR A 57 1.23 -16.62 -14.25
N CYS A 58 0.94 -16.17 -13.03
CA CYS A 58 1.73 -16.43 -11.83
C CYS A 58 1.84 -17.93 -11.55
N LYS A 59 0.71 -18.63 -11.57
CA LYS A 59 0.67 -20.09 -11.34
C LYS A 59 1.54 -20.88 -12.30
N LYS A 60 1.58 -20.50 -13.59
CA LYS A 60 2.43 -21.17 -14.61
C LYS A 60 3.92 -20.99 -14.35
N ARG A 61 4.33 -19.99 -13.55
CA ARG A 61 5.72 -19.67 -13.23
C ARG A 61 6.11 -20.05 -11.82
N ASP A 62 5.18 -20.61 -11.06
CA ASP A 62 5.37 -20.95 -9.65
C ASP A 62 5.81 -19.74 -8.82
N VAL A 63 5.17 -18.58 -9.09
CA VAL A 63 5.38 -17.31 -8.39
C VAL A 63 4.06 -16.86 -7.81
N GLU A 64 4.03 -16.47 -6.52
CA GLU A 64 2.85 -15.94 -5.86
C GLU A 64 2.90 -14.41 -5.72
N ILE A 65 1.75 -13.76 -5.71
CA ILE A 65 1.64 -12.35 -5.30
C ILE A 65 1.40 -12.34 -3.79
N SER A 66 2.39 -11.85 -3.04
CA SER A 66 2.30 -11.75 -1.58
C SER A 66 1.42 -10.59 -1.12
N SER A 67 1.45 -9.48 -1.86
CA SER A 67 0.65 -8.29 -1.57
C SER A 67 0.57 -7.36 -2.78
N LEU A 68 -0.46 -6.50 -2.79
CA LEU A 68 -0.53 -5.35 -3.69
C LEU A 68 -0.07 -4.10 -2.95
N ALA A 69 0.86 -3.36 -3.55
CA ALA A 69 1.55 -2.25 -2.92
C ALA A 69 1.14 -0.89 -3.46
N TYR A 70 0.77 0.01 -2.55
CA TYR A 70 0.56 1.42 -2.85
C TYR A 70 0.87 2.24 -1.59
N TYR A 71 1.83 3.16 -1.67
CA TYR A 71 2.41 3.85 -0.53
C TYR A 71 2.14 5.37 -0.53
N PRO A 72 0.88 5.82 -0.43
CA PRO A 72 0.54 7.24 -0.34
C PRO A 72 0.69 7.76 1.10
N ASN A 73 0.74 9.08 1.24
CA ASN A 73 0.52 9.73 2.52
C ASN A 73 -0.98 9.87 2.80
N THR A 74 -1.59 8.95 3.53
CA THR A 74 -3.03 9.00 3.84
C THR A 74 -3.40 10.09 4.86
N LEU A 75 -2.41 10.73 5.49
CA LEU A 75 -2.59 11.89 6.37
C LEU A 75 -2.16 13.20 5.70
N GLU A 76 -2.07 13.23 4.39
CA GLU A 76 -1.75 14.41 3.58
C GLU A 76 -2.57 15.62 4.03
N PRO A 77 -1.96 16.79 4.33
CA PRO A 77 -2.68 17.97 4.75
C PRO A 77 -3.61 18.55 3.69
N ASP A 78 -3.28 18.41 2.42
CA ASP A 78 -4.15 18.75 1.29
C ASP A 78 -5.29 17.72 1.21
N LEU A 79 -6.50 18.17 1.50
CA LEU A 79 -7.69 17.29 1.56
C LEU A 79 -8.04 16.67 0.21
N GLU A 80 -7.86 17.39 -0.90
CA GLU A 80 -8.17 16.86 -2.23
C GLU A 80 -7.21 15.70 -2.58
N LYS A 81 -5.93 15.89 -2.33
CA LYS A 81 -4.93 14.83 -2.52
C LYS A 81 -5.17 13.64 -1.58
N ARG A 82 -5.46 13.91 -0.30
CA ARG A 82 -5.80 12.87 0.67
C ARG A 82 -6.97 12.02 0.20
N MET A 83 -8.05 12.66 -0.25
CA MET A 83 -9.23 11.96 -0.76
C MET A 83 -8.91 11.12 -2.00
N ALA A 84 -8.09 11.64 -2.92
CA ALA A 84 -7.65 10.91 -4.09
C ALA A 84 -6.81 9.68 -3.72
N TYR A 85 -5.91 9.81 -2.75
CA TYR A 85 -5.09 8.71 -2.24
C TYR A 85 -5.94 7.62 -1.60
N ILE A 86 -6.88 8.00 -0.74
CA ILE A 86 -7.79 7.06 -0.08
C ILE A 86 -8.71 6.38 -1.10
N ALA A 87 -9.22 7.12 -2.08
CA ALA A 87 -10.06 6.54 -3.14
C ALA A 87 -9.31 5.46 -3.94
N HIS A 88 -8.01 5.65 -4.21
CA HIS A 88 -7.21 4.62 -4.87
C HIS A 88 -6.92 3.43 -3.94
N LEU A 89 -6.74 3.68 -2.64
CA LEU A 89 -6.56 2.62 -1.65
C LEU A 89 -7.78 1.69 -1.58
N TYR A 90 -9.00 2.21 -1.69
CA TYR A 90 -10.22 1.38 -1.80
C TYR A 90 -10.20 0.49 -3.05
N LYS A 91 -9.76 1.02 -4.20
CA LYS A 91 -9.60 0.22 -5.43
C LYS A 91 -8.54 -0.87 -5.26
N LEU A 92 -7.48 -0.58 -4.52
CA LEU A 92 -6.45 -1.58 -4.20
C LEU A 92 -7.01 -2.72 -3.36
N ILE A 93 -7.84 -2.41 -2.36
CA ILE A 93 -8.53 -3.40 -1.53
C ILE A 93 -9.45 -4.28 -2.39
N ASP A 94 -10.26 -3.68 -3.27
CA ASP A 94 -11.13 -4.42 -4.19
C ASP A 94 -10.34 -5.33 -5.13
N ALA A 95 -9.24 -4.83 -5.68
CA ALA A 95 -8.37 -5.61 -6.57
C ALA A 95 -7.69 -6.76 -5.83
N SER A 96 -7.24 -6.54 -4.59
CA SER A 96 -6.64 -7.58 -3.75
C SER A 96 -7.61 -8.73 -3.48
N ALA A 97 -8.87 -8.41 -3.16
CA ALA A 97 -9.92 -9.41 -3.01
C ALA A 97 -10.24 -10.14 -4.33
N MET A 98 -10.28 -9.40 -5.45
CA MET A 98 -10.56 -9.98 -6.77
C MET A 98 -9.46 -10.94 -7.25
N LEU A 99 -8.21 -10.68 -6.89
CA LEU A 99 -7.05 -11.51 -7.20
C LEU A 99 -6.84 -12.66 -6.20
N ASP A 100 -7.66 -12.73 -5.13
CA ASP A 100 -7.50 -13.68 -4.02
C ASP A 100 -6.13 -13.57 -3.30
N VAL A 101 -5.51 -12.38 -3.38
CA VAL A 101 -4.26 -12.07 -2.67
C VAL A 101 -4.54 -11.79 -1.19
N ASN A 102 -5.65 -11.07 -0.91
CA ASN A 102 -6.17 -10.76 0.42
C ASN A 102 -5.18 -10.02 1.34
N MET A 103 -4.19 -9.34 0.76
CA MET A 103 -3.19 -8.53 1.45
C MET A 103 -2.84 -7.29 0.62
N ILE A 104 -2.82 -6.13 1.26
CA ILE A 104 -2.23 -4.91 0.70
C ILE A 104 -1.16 -4.36 1.62
N THR A 105 -0.16 -3.69 1.04
CA THR A 105 0.88 -2.97 1.75
C THR A 105 0.79 -1.48 1.45
N THR A 106 0.94 -0.66 2.48
CA THR A 106 0.75 0.79 2.37
C THR A 106 1.45 1.56 3.48
N PHE A 107 1.39 2.88 3.43
CA PHE A 107 1.79 3.77 4.53
C PHE A 107 0.58 4.32 5.27
N ILE A 108 0.75 4.64 6.57
CA ILE A 108 -0.17 5.54 7.27
C ILE A 108 0.06 6.98 6.83
N GLY A 109 1.31 7.33 6.62
CA GLY A 109 1.69 8.70 6.32
C GLY A 109 1.78 9.60 7.57
N ARG A 110 1.93 10.90 7.36
CA ARG A 110 2.02 11.92 8.40
C ARG A 110 1.77 13.30 7.79
N ASP A 111 1.08 14.18 8.50
CA ASP A 111 1.15 15.61 8.28
C ASP A 111 2.43 16.13 8.96
N PRO A 112 3.47 16.57 8.21
CA PRO A 112 4.75 16.97 8.77
C PRO A 112 4.67 18.26 9.59
N HIS A 113 3.60 19.05 9.42
CA HIS A 113 3.37 20.32 10.15
C HIS A 113 2.68 20.10 11.50
N LYS A 114 2.35 18.85 11.84
CA LYS A 114 1.66 18.48 13.08
C LYS A 114 2.53 17.60 13.97
N THR A 115 2.27 17.67 15.25
CA THR A 115 2.86 16.77 16.24
C THR A 115 2.38 15.34 16.05
N VAL A 116 3.06 14.38 16.68
CA VAL A 116 2.61 12.98 16.71
C VAL A 116 1.20 12.85 17.27
N THR A 117 0.89 13.56 18.35
CA THR A 117 -0.43 13.53 18.99
C THR A 117 -1.53 14.02 18.06
N GLU A 118 -1.31 15.13 17.38
CA GLU A 118 -2.28 15.65 16.41
C GLU A 118 -2.45 14.74 15.20
N ASN A 119 -1.38 14.09 14.74
CA ASN A 119 -1.47 13.09 13.69
C ASN A 119 -2.28 11.86 14.13
N LEU A 120 -2.15 11.43 15.39
CA LEU A 120 -2.95 10.33 15.93
C LEU A 120 -4.45 10.66 15.97
N GLU A 121 -4.83 11.92 16.19
CA GLU A 121 -6.23 12.33 16.06
C GLU A 121 -6.73 12.20 14.61
N ILE A 122 -5.90 12.57 13.62
CA ILE A 122 -6.27 12.36 12.20
C ILE A 122 -6.40 10.86 11.88
N VAL A 123 -5.54 10.01 12.43
CA VAL A 123 -5.64 8.55 12.26
C VAL A 123 -6.99 8.02 12.74
N LYS A 124 -7.49 8.51 13.88
CA LYS A 124 -8.82 8.13 14.42
C LYS A 124 -9.98 8.46 13.48
N GLU A 125 -9.83 9.48 12.66
CA GLU A 125 -10.86 9.91 11.71
C GLU A 125 -10.74 9.20 10.36
N VAL A 126 -9.52 9.03 9.86
CA VAL A 126 -9.24 8.58 8.50
C VAL A 126 -9.26 7.06 8.37
N TRP A 127 -8.66 6.36 9.33
CA TRP A 127 -8.38 4.94 9.16
C TRP A 127 -9.52 3.96 9.49
N PRO A 128 -10.41 4.23 10.46
CA PRO A 128 -11.48 3.27 10.78
C PRO A 128 -12.36 2.89 9.59
N PRO A 129 -12.83 3.82 8.71
CA PRO A 129 -13.61 3.43 7.55
C PRO A 129 -12.80 2.61 6.52
N ILE A 130 -11.49 2.83 6.38
CA ILE A 130 -10.62 2.05 5.48
C ILE A 130 -10.50 0.61 6.01
N LEU A 131 -10.23 0.45 7.30
CA LEU A 131 -10.12 -0.86 7.94
C LEU A 131 -11.43 -1.64 7.87
N LYS A 132 -12.54 -0.98 8.19
CA LYS A 132 -13.87 -1.61 8.08
C LYS A 132 -14.12 -2.14 6.67
N TYR A 133 -13.79 -1.35 5.66
CA TYR A 133 -13.94 -1.79 4.26
C TYR A 133 -13.05 -2.98 3.93
N ALA A 134 -11.79 -2.97 4.37
CA ALA A 134 -10.87 -4.09 4.18
C ALA A 134 -11.38 -5.36 4.89
N GLU A 135 -11.90 -5.24 6.11
CA GLU A 135 -12.52 -6.35 6.86
C GLU A 135 -13.71 -6.94 6.12
N GLU A 136 -14.61 -6.10 5.59
CA GLU A 136 -15.77 -6.53 4.81
C GLU A 136 -15.36 -7.28 3.52
N LYS A 137 -14.19 -6.97 2.97
CA LYS A 137 -13.62 -7.64 1.79
C LYS A 137 -12.73 -8.83 2.13
N GLY A 138 -12.46 -9.10 3.40
CA GLY A 138 -11.54 -10.14 3.83
C GLY A 138 -10.06 -9.83 3.54
N VAL A 139 -9.72 -8.54 3.37
CA VAL A 139 -8.36 -8.09 3.04
C VAL A 139 -7.63 -7.61 4.29
N LYS A 140 -6.38 -8.01 4.46
CA LYS A 140 -5.48 -7.50 5.48
C LYS A 140 -4.68 -6.31 4.96
N ILE A 141 -4.33 -5.39 5.85
CA ILE A 141 -3.51 -4.22 5.56
C ILE A 141 -2.22 -4.29 6.38
N ALA A 142 -1.08 -4.28 5.72
CA ALA A 142 0.21 -4.21 6.37
C ALA A 142 0.84 -2.83 6.15
N ILE A 143 1.17 -2.14 7.25
CA ILE A 143 1.73 -0.79 7.23
C ILE A 143 3.25 -0.88 7.28
N GLU A 144 3.90 -0.30 6.28
CA GLU A 144 5.36 -0.24 6.24
C GLU A 144 5.92 0.83 7.20
N ASN A 145 7.04 0.50 7.82
CA ASN A 145 7.73 1.34 8.81
C ASN A 145 8.77 2.29 8.21
N CYS A 146 8.92 2.35 6.91
CA CYS A 146 9.88 3.23 6.23
C CYS A 146 9.62 4.72 6.54
N PRO A 147 10.67 5.53 6.79
CA PRO A 147 10.52 6.94 7.18
C PRO A 147 10.18 7.89 6.04
N MET A 148 9.83 7.53 4.85
CA MET A 148 9.41 8.40 3.74
C MET A 148 10.12 9.77 3.71
N LEU A 149 11.44 9.77 3.56
CA LEU A 149 12.24 10.98 3.50
C LEU A 149 12.28 11.53 2.06
N PHE A 150 11.89 12.78 1.88
CA PHE A 150 11.91 13.45 0.56
C PHE A 150 12.90 14.61 0.51
N THR A 151 13.28 15.16 1.66
CA THR A 151 14.28 16.22 1.80
C THR A 151 15.21 15.90 2.95
N GLU A 152 16.35 16.61 3.01
CA GLU A 152 17.34 16.50 4.09
C GLU A 152 16.77 16.96 5.45
N ASP A 153 15.76 17.79 5.43
CA ASP A 153 15.16 18.41 6.62
C ASP A 153 14.07 17.55 7.29
N GLU A 154 13.68 16.42 6.68
CA GLU A 154 12.58 15.58 7.17
C GLU A 154 13.01 14.54 8.21
N TRP A 155 14.29 14.45 8.53
CA TRP A 155 14.75 13.55 9.59
C TRP A 155 14.38 14.10 10.99
N PRO A 156 14.02 13.22 11.97
CA PRO A 156 14.08 11.75 11.92
C PRO A 156 12.76 11.05 11.52
N GLY A 157 11.71 11.72 11.23
CA GLY A 157 10.40 11.06 11.08
C GLY A 157 9.85 11.05 9.66
N GLY A 158 10.32 11.94 8.81
CA GLY A 158 9.79 12.08 7.46
C GLY A 158 8.26 12.25 7.46
N GLN A 159 7.62 11.72 6.43
CA GLN A 159 6.17 11.77 6.25
C GLN A 159 5.47 10.44 6.60
N ASN A 160 6.04 9.63 7.48
CA ASN A 160 5.41 8.41 7.96
C ASN A 160 5.40 8.37 9.50
N LEU A 161 4.23 8.19 10.08
CA LEU A 161 4.05 8.10 11.53
C LEU A 161 4.60 6.80 12.10
N MET A 162 4.63 5.73 11.29
CA MET A 162 4.98 4.37 11.71
C MET A 162 6.48 4.08 11.76
N THR A 163 7.32 5.09 12.00
CA THR A 163 8.78 4.95 12.02
C THR A 163 9.38 4.48 13.34
N SER A 164 8.58 4.30 14.37
CA SER A 164 9.07 3.84 15.68
C SER A 164 8.10 2.90 16.37
N PRO A 165 8.59 1.91 17.14
CA PRO A 165 7.73 1.01 17.91
C PRO A 165 6.79 1.71 18.89
N ALA A 166 7.19 2.88 19.41
CA ALA A 166 6.33 3.67 20.28
C ALA A 166 5.08 4.19 19.55
N ASN A 167 5.23 4.62 18.30
CA ASN A 167 4.12 5.05 17.48
C ASN A 167 3.28 3.86 17.00
N TRP A 168 3.90 2.72 16.66
CA TRP A 168 3.18 1.50 16.29
C TRP A 168 2.17 1.11 17.34
N ARG A 169 2.60 1.03 18.61
CA ARG A 169 1.71 0.66 19.73
C ARG A 169 0.51 1.60 19.83
N LYS A 170 0.73 2.91 19.70
CA LYS A 170 -0.36 3.90 19.76
C LYS A 170 -1.35 3.75 18.60
N VAL A 171 -0.84 3.51 17.39
CA VAL A 171 -1.70 3.32 16.21
C VAL A 171 -2.51 2.04 16.33
N PHE A 172 -1.89 0.92 16.73
CA PHE A 172 -2.59 -0.35 16.94
C PHE A 172 -3.60 -0.29 18.10
N GLU A 173 -3.29 0.44 19.17
CA GLU A 173 -4.24 0.67 20.27
C GLU A 173 -5.46 1.48 19.81
N ILE A 174 -5.26 2.47 18.93
CA ILE A 174 -6.34 3.31 18.38
C ILE A 174 -7.21 2.52 17.38
N LEU A 175 -6.59 1.77 16.51
CA LEU A 175 -7.28 1.15 15.38
C LEU A 175 -7.82 -0.25 15.69
N ASP A 176 -7.25 -0.95 16.65
CA ASP A 176 -7.67 -2.25 17.21
C ASP A 176 -8.36 -3.20 16.23
N SER A 177 -7.73 -3.43 15.07
CA SER A 177 -8.27 -4.27 14.00
C SER A 177 -7.42 -5.54 13.81
N PRO A 178 -8.03 -6.72 13.72
CA PRO A 178 -7.31 -7.97 13.41
C PRO A 178 -6.77 -8.01 11.96
N ASN A 179 -7.24 -7.11 11.10
CA ASN A 179 -6.82 -7.00 9.72
C ASN A 179 -5.69 -5.98 9.51
N LEU A 180 -5.18 -5.37 10.59
CA LEU A 180 -4.07 -4.42 10.53
C LEU A 180 -2.79 -5.06 11.08
N GLY A 181 -1.70 -4.96 10.32
CA GLY A 181 -0.38 -5.45 10.70
C GLY A 181 0.75 -4.52 10.27
N ILE A 182 1.97 -4.95 10.51
CA ILE A 182 3.19 -4.26 10.08
C ILE A 182 3.79 -5.00 8.89
N ASN A 183 4.13 -4.25 7.83
CA ASN A 183 5.11 -4.66 6.84
C ASN A 183 6.46 -4.17 7.37
N TYR A 184 7.23 -5.10 7.94
CA TYR A 184 8.50 -4.78 8.56
C TYR A 184 9.63 -4.82 7.53
N ASP A 185 10.22 -3.65 7.27
CA ASP A 185 11.36 -3.44 6.38
C ASP A 185 12.64 -3.11 7.19
#